data_99d07cfc900f1ad2182b83fe26be0da6
#
_entry.id   99d07cfc900f1ad2182b83fe26be0da6
#
_cell.length_a   1.000
_cell.length_b   1.000
_cell.length_c   1.000
_cell.angle_alpha   90.00
_cell.angle_beta   90.00
_cell.angle_gamma   90.00
#
_symmetry.space_group_name_H-M   'P 1'
#
loop_
_entity.id
_entity.type
_entity.pdbx_description
1 polymer ?
#
loop_
_entity_poly.entity_id
_entity_poly.type
_entity_poly.pdbx_seq_one_letter_code
_entity_poly.pdbx_strand_id
1 'polypeptide(L)'
;FFLMIRRPPRSTLFPYTTLFRSIAHTKYPIVKLVRTGLTSFQVEYFAFETSTDGNETYQPYHSFQAAGVTIACNGTTGSGKTLTTSAAHFVAGHVGTTFLIGETDVTITAVASGTSATCTIKGTLRHQLAIDALETVEGSDKVLVTHALHGLAPNGAITIDRAAAVGGISASNINGSRTISAVLDENTYEITAAASASSSAVGGGSPRIATGAATTEWAEQAYSAVRGYPAAVTFHEGRLWFAGSQAQPSHIWASKSNRFFNFDVGDGNDDDAIDISAAVGSFNQIRHLVSNRDLQVFTSDAEFFVPAFATTPVTPATAQVKKQTPFGSSFVTPRPFDGATVYIQASGNAAREYIFSDSEGAYVSTDISVLSSHLILNPFQQCTVKGALDKPESFAFYVNNDGTIALFYSMRGDKKAGWSLWETSGKFHSVCAVGDRLFCIAQRDKGSGSQAFYLEEFQTTMPMDYCNQYANGSNATGIFTVNANFANGAVVKVVSGSDYIGEFTVANNKVDVTAVDSSLTSVYIGFAFTPELKTLPVDGQISNGPLSGKRRRVTSVILDLQETLSVSVDGTDLIVRNVNDDMSTARTAISGKHEFFVLGFDRDPSITVSQSVPLGLQINGMIMELAY
;
A
#
# COMPACT_ATOMS: atom_id res chain seq x y z
N PHE A 1 9.29 1.21 1.90
CA PHE A 1 9.46 1.56 0.48
C PHE A 1 9.71 0.29 -0.34
N PHE A 2 8.67 -0.29 -0.95
CA PHE A 2 8.82 -1.49 -1.76
C PHE A 2 8.88 -1.15 -3.24
N LEU A 3 9.97 -1.53 -3.89
CA LEU A 3 10.15 -1.50 -5.33
C LEU A 3 9.72 -2.85 -5.93
N MET A 4 8.45 -3.09 -6.19
CA MET A 4 8.06 -4.16 -7.09
C MET A 4 8.19 -3.68 -8.54
N ILE A 5 9.19 -4.20 -9.24
CA ILE A 5 9.33 -4.02 -10.69
C ILE A 5 8.51 -5.13 -11.36
N ARG A 6 7.24 -4.89 -11.68
CA ARG A 6 6.61 -5.64 -12.76
C ARG A 6 7.06 -5.03 -14.08
N ARG A 7 7.72 -5.81 -14.92
CA ARG A 7 7.89 -5.45 -16.34
C ARG A 7 6.48 -5.33 -16.93
N PRO A 8 6.12 -4.19 -17.55
CA PRO A 8 4.92 -4.14 -18.39
C PRO A 8 5.06 -5.15 -19.51
N PRO A 9 3.95 -5.72 -20.02
CA PRO A 9 4.00 -6.58 -21.19
C PRO A 9 4.68 -5.78 -22.32
N ARG A 10 5.54 -6.47 -23.08
CA ARG A 10 6.23 -5.88 -24.24
C ARG A 10 5.19 -5.48 -25.29
N SER A 11 4.69 -4.26 -25.24
CA SER A 11 4.11 -3.61 -26.39
C SER A 11 5.16 -2.70 -26.99
N THR A 12 5.46 -2.92 -28.25
CA THR A 12 6.50 -2.27 -29.04
C THR A 12 6.20 -0.80 -29.38
N LEU A 13 5.32 -0.11 -28.66
CA LEU A 13 4.83 1.23 -28.97
C LEU A 13 5.24 2.34 -27.99
N PHE A 14 6.03 2.04 -26.95
CA PHE A 14 6.50 3.08 -26.04
C PHE A 14 8.03 3.05 -25.90
N PRO A 15 8.74 4.12 -26.29
CA PRO A 15 10.13 4.26 -25.98
C PRO A 15 10.28 4.40 -24.46
N TYR A 16 11.04 3.52 -23.81
CA TYR A 16 11.57 3.57 -22.44
C TYR A 16 10.82 4.49 -21.49
N THR A 17 9.62 4.08 -21.09
CA THR A 17 8.80 4.83 -20.16
C THR A 17 9.47 4.86 -18.79
N THR A 18 9.68 6.03 -18.29
CA THR A 18 10.05 6.32 -16.90
C THR A 18 9.20 5.48 -15.96
N LEU A 19 9.83 4.50 -15.30
CA LEU A 19 9.17 3.72 -14.27
C LEU A 19 8.88 4.65 -13.09
N PHE A 20 7.61 4.89 -12.80
CA PHE A 20 7.20 5.70 -11.66
C PHE A 20 6.35 4.88 -10.69
N ARG A 21 6.28 5.35 -9.44
CA ARG A 21 5.38 4.86 -8.40
C ARG A 21 4.60 6.01 -7.83
N SER A 22 3.29 5.83 -7.76
CA SER A 22 2.42 6.74 -7.05
C SER A 22 2.44 6.41 -5.56
N ILE A 23 2.49 7.46 -4.75
CA ILE A 23 2.44 7.40 -3.28
C ILE A 23 1.26 8.23 -2.85
N ALA A 24 0.35 7.62 -2.11
CA ALA A 24 -0.84 8.26 -1.55
C ALA A 24 -0.77 8.30 -0.02
N HIS A 25 -1.28 9.39 0.56
CA HIS A 25 -1.41 9.57 2.00
C HIS A 25 -2.49 10.61 2.28
N THR A 26 -3.39 10.35 3.24
CA THR A 26 -4.58 11.18 3.48
C THR A 26 -4.33 12.66 3.80
N LYS A 27 -3.14 13.01 4.28
CA LYS A 27 -2.76 14.38 4.68
C LYS A 27 -1.86 15.10 3.68
N TYR A 28 -1.35 14.43 2.65
CA TYR A 28 -0.37 15.00 1.74
C TYR A 28 -0.77 14.78 0.28
N PRO A 29 -0.46 15.74 -0.61
CA PRO A 29 -0.70 15.59 -2.04
C PRO A 29 -0.07 14.30 -2.57
N ILE A 30 -0.72 13.71 -3.57
CA ILE A 30 -0.22 12.52 -4.26
C ILE A 30 1.11 12.87 -4.91
N VAL A 31 2.12 12.03 -4.74
CA VAL A 31 3.43 12.19 -5.36
C VAL A 31 3.81 10.96 -6.18
N LYS A 32 4.69 11.16 -7.15
CA LYS A 32 5.31 10.11 -7.94
C LYS A 32 6.79 10.00 -7.58
N LEU A 33 7.26 8.80 -7.33
CA LEU A 33 8.68 8.49 -7.31
C LEU A 33 9.07 8.02 -8.72
N VAL A 34 9.86 8.82 -9.40
CA VAL A 34 10.31 8.58 -10.77
C VAL A 34 11.76 8.16 -10.75
N ARG A 35 12.09 7.08 -11.48
CA ARG A 35 13.48 6.68 -11.70
C ARG A 35 14.01 7.40 -12.93
N THR A 36 14.96 8.32 -12.74
CA THR A 36 15.58 9.10 -13.81
C THR A 36 16.89 8.49 -14.33
N GLY A 37 17.47 7.51 -13.60
CA GLY A 37 18.69 6.80 -13.96
C GLY A 37 18.85 5.50 -13.19
N LEU A 38 19.97 4.79 -13.35
CA LEU A 38 20.23 3.53 -12.63
C LEU A 38 20.20 3.70 -11.10
N THR A 39 20.73 4.82 -10.62
CA THR A 39 20.85 5.14 -9.19
C THR A 39 20.17 6.46 -8.83
N SER A 40 19.46 7.10 -9.79
CA SER A 40 18.84 8.41 -9.59
C SER A 40 17.33 8.31 -9.53
N PHE A 41 16.75 8.94 -8.51
CA PHE A 41 15.32 8.99 -8.29
C PHE A 41 14.89 10.44 -8.00
N GLN A 42 13.70 10.80 -8.45
CA GLN A 42 13.10 12.10 -8.22
C GLN A 42 11.68 11.92 -7.67
N VAL A 43 11.30 12.76 -6.71
CA VAL A 43 9.93 12.85 -6.21
C VAL A 43 9.25 14.04 -6.88
N GLU A 44 8.13 13.80 -7.54
CA GLU A 44 7.34 14.81 -8.24
C GLU A 44 5.89 14.78 -7.75
N TYR A 45 5.22 15.91 -7.77
CA TYR A 45 3.77 15.93 -7.57
C TYR A 45 3.06 15.19 -8.70
N PHE A 46 2.00 14.48 -8.36
CA PHE A 46 1.14 13.84 -9.35
C PHE A 46 0.38 14.92 -10.12
N ALA A 47 0.55 14.98 -11.42
CA ALA A 47 -0.15 15.91 -12.29
C ALA A 47 -1.20 15.15 -13.10
N PHE A 48 -2.45 15.59 -13.01
CA PHE A 48 -3.53 15.10 -13.85
C PHE A 48 -3.38 15.62 -15.28
N GLU A 49 -3.92 14.89 -16.23
CA GLU A 49 -4.00 15.29 -17.62
C GLU A 49 -4.97 16.46 -17.76
N THR A 50 -4.75 17.33 -18.75
CA THR A 50 -5.63 18.45 -19.05
C THR A 50 -6.28 18.26 -20.42
N SER A 51 -7.44 18.89 -20.61
CA SER A 51 -8.11 18.95 -21.91
C SER A 51 -7.20 19.58 -22.97
N THR A 52 -7.46 19.28 -24.24
CA THR A 52 -6.65 19.76 -25.37
C THR A 52 -6.60 21.30 -25.45
N ASP A 53 -7.66 21.97 -25.03
CA ASP A 53 -7.75 23.43 -24.97
C ASP A 53 -7.21 24.01 -23.64
N GLY A 54 -6.81 23.14 -22.69
CA GLY A 54 -6.25 23.52 -21.40
C GLY A 54 -7.26 24.05 -20.39
N ASN A 55 -8.54 24.02 -20.68
CA ASN A 55 -9.60 24.62 -19.86
C ASN A 55 -9.98 23.76 -18.66
N GLU A 56 -9.84 22.45 -18.76
CA GLU A 56 -10.24 21.47 -17.76
C GLU A 56 -9.05 20.56 -17.38
N THR A 57 -8.96 20.24 -16.11
CA THR A 57 -8.03 19.21 -15.59
C THR A 57 -8.83 17.95 -15.32
N TYR A 58 -8.46 16.84 -15.92
CA TYR A 58 -9.12 15.55 -15.80
C TYR A 58 -8.78 14.86 -14.46
N GLN A 59 -9.16 15.53 -13.36
CA GLN A 59 -9.04 15.04 -11.98
C GLN A 59 -10.42 14.67 -11.43
N PRO A 60 -10.52 13.87 -10.37
CA PRO A 60 -11.80 13.62 -9.71
C PRO A 60 -12.38 14.89 -9.12
N TYR A 61 -13.65 15.15 -9.43
CA TYR A 61 -14.46 16.22 -8.85
C TYR A 61 -15.63 15.64 -8.06
N HIS A 62 -16.10 16.35 -7.06
CA HIS A 62 -17.26 15.97 -6.27
C HIS A 62 -18.10 17.16 -5.82
N SER A 63 -19.41 16.99 -5.78
CA SER A 63 -20.34 17.99 -5.28
C SER A 63 -20.45 17.93 -3.76
N PHE A 64 -19.64 18.72 -3.06
CA PHE A 64 -19.63 18.77 -1.58
C PHE A 64 -20.67 19.75 -1.02
N GLN A 65 -21.31 20.55 -1.85
CA GLN A 65 -22.35 21.48 -1.46
C GLN A 65 -23.70 20.78 -1.23
N ALA A 66 -24.55 21.41 -0.45
CA ALA A 66 -25.93 20.98 -0.32
C ALA A 66 -26.69 21.17 -1.65
N ALA A 67 -27.72 20.37 -1.88
CA ALA A 67 -28.55 20.48 -3.06
C ALA A 67 -29.14 21.90 -3.20
N GLY A 68 -29.12 22.47 -4.41
CA GLY A 68 -29.64 23.79 -4.73
C GLY A 68 -28.71 24.96 -4.39
N VAL A 69 -27.52 24.72 -3.82
CA VAL A 69 -26.53 25.80 -3.63
C VAL A 69 -25.95 26.17 -4.98
N THR A 70 -26.13 27.43 -5.37
CA THR A 70 -25.58 27.96 -6.61
C THR A 70 -24.24 28.63 -6.44
N ILE A 71 -23.45 28.68 -7.51
CA ILE A 71 -22.20 29.43 -7.63
C ILE A 71 -22.31 30.39 -8.81
N ALA A 72 -21.80 31.64 -8.64
CA ALA A 72 -21.77 32.65 -9.68
C ALA A 72 -20.42 33.33 -9.75
N CYS A 73 -20.03 33.80 -10.93
CA CYS A 73 -18.78 34.51 -11.13
C CYS A 73 -19.04 35.87 -11.81
N ASN A 74 -18.37 36.94 -11.38
CA ASN A 74 -18.53 38.28 -11.95
C ASN A 74 -17.85 38.48 -13.31
N GLY A 75 -17.39 37.39 -13.94
CA GLY A 75 -16.79 37.37 -15.27
C GLY A 75 -16.66 35.99 -15.84
N THR A 76 -16.37 35.88 -17.11
CA THR A 76 -16.29 34.60 -17.84
C THR A 76 -14.89 34.15 -18.15
N THR A 77 -13.86 35.01 -17.98
CA THR A 77 -12.45 34.72 -18.29
C THR A 77 -11.50 35.50 -17.40
N GLY A 78 -10.27 34.98 -17.24
CA GLY A 78 -9.14 35.67 -16.66
C GLY A 78 -9.04 35.60 -15.14
N SER A 79 -8.09 36.35 -14.58
CA SER A 79 -7.76 36.36 -13.17
C SER A 79 -8.45 37.48 -12.38
N GLY A 80 -8.46 37.36 -11.05
CA GLY A 80 -8.99 38.37 -10.14
C GLY A 80 -10.52 38.50 -10.20
N LYS A 81 -11.20 37.47 -10.64
CA LYS A 81 -12.68 37.43 -10.66
C LYS A 81 -13.21 37.05 -9.28
N THR A 82 -14.41 37.54 -8.97
CA THR A 82 -15.10 37.23 -7.73
C THR A 82 -16.07 36.08 -7.97
N LEU A 83 -15.89 35.02 -7.19
CA LEU A 83 -16.78 33.88 -7.14
C LEU A 83 -17.68 34.01 -5.91
N THR A 84 -18.99 33.81 -6.07
CA THR A 84 -19.97 33.91 -4.98
C THR A 84 -20.84 32.67 -4.93
N THR A 85 -21.15 32.20 -3.72
CA THR A 85 -22.07 31.06 -3.50
C THR A 85 -23.31 31.51 -2.75
N SER A 86 -24.47 30.90 -3.02
CA SER A 86 -25.73 31.23 -2.36
C SER A 86 -25.79 30.80 -0.88
N ALA A 87 -24.89 29.92 -0.44
CA ALA A 87 -24.70 29.52 0.96
C ALA A 87 -23.20 29.44 1.30
N ALA A 88 -22.86 29.47 2.59
CA ALA A 88 -21.46 29.41 3.01
C ALA A 88 -20.80 28.07 2.58
N HIS A 89 -19.70 28.17 1.84
CA HIS A 89 -18.92 27.04 1.33
C HIS A 89 -17.41 27.27 1.47
N PHE A 90 -16.93 28.49 1.23
CA PHE A 90 -15.50 28.77 1.19
C PHE A 90 -14.88 28.83 2.58
N VAL A 91 -13.71 28.25 2.73
CA VAL A 91 -12.83 28.35 3.90
C VAL A 91 -11.40 28.71 3.44
N ALA A 92 -10.58 29.23 4.33
CA ALA A 92 -9.22 29.69 4.00
C ALA A 92 -8.36 28.61 3.30
N GLY A 93 -8.59 27.34 3.63
CA GLY A 93 -7.89 26.19 3.01
C GLY A 93 -8.22 25.96 1.53
N HIS A 94 -9.25 26.60 0.98
CA HIS A 94 -9.58 26.50 -0.44
C HIS A 94 -8.64 27.30 -1.37
N VAL A 95 -7.73 28.10 -0.83
CA VAL A 95 -6.72 28.77 -1.67
C VAL A 95 -5.88 27.73 -2.39
N GLY A 96 -5.84 27.81 -3.73
CA GLY A 96 -5.20 26.82 -4.60
C GLY A 96 -6.11 25.65 -5.03
N THR A 97 -7.32 25.54 -4.46
CA THR A 97 -8.30 24.51 -4.85
C THR A 97 -8.95 24.88 -6.18
N THR A 98 -9.18 23.89 -7.03
CA THR A 98 -9.87 24.02 -8.31
C THR A 98 -11.33 23.58 -8.18
N PHE A 99 -12.20 24.41 -8.69
CA PHE A 99 -13.63 24.14 -8.85
C PHE A 99 -13.92 23.94 -10.34
N LEU A 100 -14.68 22.93 -10.68
CA LEU A 100 -15.20 22.73 -12.01
C LEU A 100 -16.58 23.40 -12.07
N ILE A 101 -16.76 24.40 -12.94
CA ILE A 101 -18.03 25.08 -13.16
C ILE A 101 -18.39 24.92 -14.63
N GLY A 102 -19.47 24.18 -14.90
CA GLY A 102 -19.67 23.63 -16.23
C GLY A 102 -18.48 22.73 -16.63
N GLU A 103 -17.79 23.07 -17.72
CA GLU A 103 -16.61 22.34 -18.19
C GLU A 103 -15.30 23.18 -18.02
N THR A 104 -15.26 24.10 -17.05
CA THR A 104 -14.14 25.04 -16.94
C THR A 104 -13.58 25.05 -15.52
N ASP A 105 -12.28 24.88 -15.42
CA ASP A 105 -11.54 24.98 -14.17
C ASP A 105 -11.48 26.43 -13.67
N VAL A 106 -11.86 26.62 -12.42
CA VAL A 106 -11.78 27.87 -11.70
C VAL A 106 -10.96 27.68 -10.42
N THR A 107 -9.76 28.24 -10.37
CA THR A 107 -8.86 28.08 -9.22
C THR A 107 -9.01 29.24 -8.26
N ILE A 108 -9.22 28.96 -6.98
CA ILE A 108 -9.34 29.95 -5.91
C ILE A 108 -7.97 30.53 -5.61
N THR A 109 -7.85 31.86 -5.61
CA THR A 109 -6.61 32.59 -5.28
C THR A 109 -6.67 33.29 -3.92
N ALA A 110 -7.86 33.66 -3.44
CA ALA A 110 -8.07 34.19 -2.10
C ALA A 110 -9.51 33.94 -1.64
N VAL A 111 -9.72 33.80 -0.35
CA VAL A 111 -11.05 33.67 0.27
C VAL A 111 -11.36 34.92 1.08
N ALA A 112 -12.44 35.61 0.74
CA ALA A 112 -12.88 36.81 1.42
C ALA A 112 -13.89 36.52 2.55
N SER A 113 -14.79 35.57 2.33
CA SER A 113 -15.79 35.12 3.30
C SER A 113 -16.27 33.70 2.99
N GLY A 114 -17.15 33.15 3.83
CA GLY A 114 -17.78 31.84 3.55
C GLY A 114 -18.57 31.78 2.23
N THR A 115 -18.99 32.92 1.68
CA THR A 115 -19.77 33.01 0.45
C THR A 115 -19.06 33.73 -0.69
N SER A 116 -17.82 34.21 -0.49
CA SER A 116 -17.09 34.99 -1.50
C SER A 116 -15.62 34.62 -1.55
N ALA A 117 -15.12 34.39 -2.76
CA ALA A 117 -13.70 34.09 -3.03
C ALA A 117 -13.24 34.80 -4.30
N THR A 118 -11.92 35.07 -4.39
CA THR A 118 -11.28 35.54 -5.63
C THR A 118 -10.72 34.34 -6.38
N CYS A 119 -10.85 34.32 -7.70
CA CYS A 119 -10.45 33.19 -8.51
C CYS A 119 -9.75 33.59 -9.83
N THR A 120 -9.18 32.60 -10.46
CA THR A 120 -8.67 32.61 -11.83
C THR A 120 -9.43 31.57 -12.64
N ILE A 121 -10.00 31.98 -13.76
CA ILE A 121 -10.71 31.11 -14.71
C ILE A 121 -9.71 30.69 -15.78
N LYS A 122 -9.53 29.36 -15.98
CA LYS A 122 -8.55 28.81 -16.92
C LYS A 122 -8.88 29.04 -18.40
N GLY A 123 -10.14 29.14 -18.71
CA GLY A 123 -10.61 29.31 -20.09
C GLY A 123 -11.76 30.29 -20.17
N THR A 124 -12.81 29.88 -20.84
CA THR A 124 -14.07 30.62 -20.86
C THR A 124 -15.11 29.85 -20.06
N LEU A 125 -15.63 30.43 -19.00
CA LEU A 125 -16.68 29.84 -18.19
C LEU A 125 -17.95 29.67 -19.05
N ARG A 126 -18.43 28.45 -19.15
CA ARG A 126 -19.58 28.07 -19.96
C ARG A 126 -20.53 27.21 -19.15
N HIS A 127 -21.83 27.47 -19.37
CA HIS A 127 -22.88 26.61 -18.86
C HIS A 127 -23.51 25.84 -20.04
N GLN A 128 -23.71 24.55 -19.87
CA GLN A 128 -24.48 23.76 -20.82
C GLN A 128 -25.95 23.94 -20.52
N LEU A 129 -26.74 24.23 -21.55
CA LEU A 129 -28.19 24.28 -21.44
C LEU A 129 -28.81 22.87 -21.56
N ALA A 130 -30.07 22.78 -21.19
CA ALA A 130 -30.85 21.56 -21.43
C ALA A 130 -30.85 21.20 -22.92
N ILE A 131 -31.04 19.91 -23.20
CA ILE A 131 -31.20 19.45 -24.59
C ILE A 131 -32.40 20.15 -25.20
N ASP A 132 -32.18 20.68 -26.43
CA ASP A 132 -33.21 21.36 -27.20
C ASP A 132 -33.80 22.61 -26.50
N ALA A 133 -32.93 23.36 -25.80
CA ALA A 133 -33.31 24.59 -25.08
C ALA A 133 -33.62 25.80 -25.98
N LEU A 134 -33.56 25.65 -27.30
CA LEU A 134 -33.83 26.74 -28.27
C LEU A 134 -35.19 26.55 -28.95
N GLU A 135 -35.94 27.63 -29.02
CA GLU A 135 -37.23 27.64 -29.72
C GLU A 135 -37.27 28.79 -30.75
N THR A 136 -37.77 28.51 -31.94
CA THR A 136 -37.86 29.43 -33.06
C THR A 136 -39.33 29.66 -33.47
N VAL A 137 -39.60 30.82 -34.00
CA VAL A 137 -40.89 31.17 -34.62
C VAL A 137 -40.65 31.48 -36.09
N GLU A 138 -41.47 30.88 -36.99
CA GLU A 138 -41.37 31.08 -38.44
C GLU A 138 -41.36 32.56 -38.80
N GLY A 139 -40.43 32.94 -39.68
CA GLY A 139 -40.25 34.32 -40.14
C GLY A 139 -39.47 35.22 -39.15
N SER A 140 -39.20 34.79 -37.92
CA SER A 140 -38.52 35.58 -36.91
C SER A 140 -37.03 35.28 -36.88
N ASP A 141 -36.20 36.30 -36.62
CA ASP A 141 -34.79 36.19 -36.26
C ASP A 141 -34.59 36.06 -34.74
N LYS A 142 -35.68 36.07 -33.95
CA LYS A 142 -35.64 35.90 -32.51
C LYS A 142 -35.68 34.40 -32.18
N VAL A 143 -34.75 33.96 -31.34
CA VAL A 143 -34.70 32.61 -30.82
C VAL A 143 -34.90 32.70 -29.31
N LEU A 144 -35.93 32.04 -28.80
CA LEU A 144 -36.16 31.89 -27.37
C LEU A 144 -35.14 30.88 -26.80
N VAL A 145 -34.50 31.25 -25.71
CA VAL A 145 -33.55 30.42 -25.01
C VAL A 145 -34.06 30.10 -23.60
N THR A 146 -34.20 28.82 -23.28
CA THR A 146 -34.51 28.36 -21.93
C THR A 146 -33.23 28.14 -21.17
N HIS A 147 -32.98 28.93 -20.13
CA HIS A 147 -31.77 28.91 -19.30
C HIS A 147 -32.13 29.28 -17.86
N ALA A 148 -32.24 28.32 -17.01
CA ALA A 148 -32.66 28.50 -15.61
C ALA A 148 -31.77 29.49 -14.85
N LEU A 149 -32.40 30.43 -14.13
CA LEU A 149 -31.74 31.42 -13.26
C LEU A 149 -30.60 32.20 -13.96
N HIS A 150 -30.79 32.56 -15.24
CA HIS A 150 -29.71 33.08 -16.09
C HIS A 150 -29.13 34.43 -15.65
N GLY A 151 -29.82 35.24 -14.86
CA GLY A 151 -29.32 36.52 -14.34
C GLY A 151 -28.87 37.54 -15.41
N LEU A 152 -29.28 37.37 -16.66
CA LEU A 152 -28.90 38.21 -17.80
C LEU A 152 -29.78 39.45 -17.89
N ALA A 153 -29.29 40.48 -18.58
CA ALA A 153 -30.03 41.71 -18.83
C ALA A 153 -30.24 41.96 -20.32
N PRO A 154 -31.32 42.64 -20.72
CA PRO A 154 -31.58 43.01 -22.11
C PRO A 154 -30.43 43.84 -22.68
N ASN A 155 -30.23 43.76 -23.99
CA ASN A 155 -29.13 44.42 -24.74
C ASN A 155 -27.72 43.96 -24.38
N GLY A 156 -27.57 42.93 -23.49
CA GLY A 156 -26.31 42.27 -23.24
C GLY A 156 -25.90 41.38 -24.43
N ALA A 157 -24.60 41.15 -24.57
CA ALA A 157 -24.09 40.16 -25.51
C ALA A 157 -23.80 38.84 -24.78
N ILE A 158 -24.16 37.72 -25.38
CA ILE A 158 -23.78 36.38 -24.93
C ILE A 158 -23.08 35.64 -26.06
N THR A 159 -22.23 34.70 -25.72
CA THR A 159 -21.59 33.80 -26.69
C THR A 159 -22.21 32.43 -26.55
N ILE A 160 -22.74 31.92 -27.65
CA ILE A 160 -23.32 30.57 -27.74
C ILE A 160 -22.37 29.69 -28.54
N ASP A 161 -22.15 28.47 -28.12
CA ASP A 161 -21.45 27.44 -28.89
C ASP A 161 -22.21 26.11 -28.83
N ARG A 162 -21.81 25.15 -29.68
CA ARG A 162 -22.40 23.81 -29.81
C ARG A 162 -23.92 23.77 -30.07
N ALA A 163 -24.55 24.88 -30.37
CA ALA A 163 -25.96 24.83 -30.83
C ALA A 163 -26.04 24.13 -32.19
N ALA A 164 -26.95 23.17 -32.30
CA ALA A 164 -27.32 22.57 -33.57
C ALA A 164 -28.29 23.47 -34.34
N ALA A 165 -28.53 23.20 -35.61
CA ALA A 165 -29.53 23.91 -36.40
C ALA A 165 -30.94 23.67 -35.83
N VAL A 166 -31.77 24.72 -35.80
CA VAL A 166 -33.15 24.65 -35.34
C VAL A 166 -34.06 25.58 -36.18
N GLY A 167 -35.26 25.16 -36.52
CA GLY A 167 -36.24 25.92 -37.26
C GLY A 167 -35.76 26.47 -38.63
N GLY A 168 -34.78 25.75 -39.26
CA GLY A 168 -34.15 26.18 -40.51
C GLY A 168 -33.04 27.23 -40.34
N ILE A 169 -32.76 27.70 -39.12
CA ILE A 169 -31.57 28.50 -38.81
C ILE A 169 -30.39 27.57 -38.69
N SER A 170 -29.31 27.79 -39.48
CA SER A 170 -28.12 26.98 -39.41
C SER A 170 -27.36 27.17 -38.08
N ALA A 171 -26.61 26.17 -37.66
CA ALA A 171 -25.78 26.24 -36.45
C ALA A 171 -24.86 27.48 -36.42
N SER A 172 -24.24 27.86 -37.55
CA SER A 172 -23.38 29.05 -37.65
C SER A 172 -24.10 30.37 -37.42
N ASN A 173 -25.39 30.42 -37.68
CA ASN A 173 -26.23 31.61 -37.49
C ASN A 173 -26.78 31.73 -36.06
N ILE A 174 -26.63 30.67 -35.24
CA ILE A 174 -26.98 30.65 -33.82
C ILE A 174 -25.71 30.81 -32.99
N ASN A 175 -24.65 30.05 -33.29
CA ASN A 175 -23.39 30.08 -32.56
C ASN A 175 -22.64 31.41 -32.74
N GLY A 176 -21.78 31.74 -31.77
CA GLY A 176 -21.00 32.98 -31.71
C GLY A 176 -21.64 34.02 -30.78
N SER A 177 -21.19 35.26 -30.87
CA SER A 177 -21.72 36.37 -30.06
C SER A 177 -23.12 36.77 -30.59
N ARG A 178 -24.10 36.80 -29.68
CA ARG A 178 -25.48 37.18 -29.95
C ARG A 178 -25.95 38.23 -28.96
N THR A 179 -26.84 39.11 -29.40
CA THR A 179 -27.45 40.13 -28.53
C THR A 179 -28.70 39.57 -27.91
N ILE A 180 -28.89 39.78 -26.61
CA ILE A 180 -30.13 39.50 -25.90
C ILE A 180 -31.15 40.58 -26.29
N SER A 181 -32.18 40.20 -27.03
CA SER A 181 -33.20 41.14 -27.48
C SER A 181 -34.24 41.45 -26.41
N ALA A 182 -34.58 40.47 -25.59
CA ALA A 182 -35.51 40.62 -24.48
C ALA A 182 -35.18 39.60 -23.36
N VAL A 183 -35.46 39.93 -22.12
CA VAL A 183 -35.54 39.02 -21.00
C VAL A 183 -36.98 38.88 -20.61
N LEU A 184 -37.53 37.67 -20.70
CA LEU A 184 -38.96 37.40 -20.48
C LEU A 184 -39.24 37.09 -19.00
N ASP A 185 -38.41 36.28 -18.40
CA ASP A 185 -38.44 35.93 -16.96
C ASP A 185 -37.05 35.49 -16.47
N GLU A 186 -36.95 34.97 -15.29
CA GLU A 186 -35.68 34.51 -14.68
C GLU A 186 -35.05 33.27 -15.35
N ASN A 187 -35.83 32.58 -16.22
CA ASN A 187 -35.44 31.31 -16.85
C ASN A 187 -35.47 31.37 -18.37
N THR A 188 -35.99 32.48 -18.97
CA THR A 188 -36.13 32.59 -20.42
C THR A 188 -35.77 33.96 -20.94
N TYR A 189 -35.11 34.01 -22.09
CA TYR A 189 -34.77 35.23 -22.81
C TYR A 189 -34.71 34.97 -24.31
N GLU A 190 -34.80 36.03 -25.10
CA GLU A 190 -34.65 35.99 -26.55
C GLU A 190 -33.29 36.52 -26.99
N ILE A 191 -32.71 35.86 -27.98
CA ILE A 191 -31.53 36.33 -28.71
C ILE A 191 -31.86 36.67 -30.15
N THR A 192 -31.07 37.53 -30.76
CA THR A 192 -31.15 37.81 -32.20
C THR A 192 -30.15 36.89 -32.93
N ALA A 193 -30.67 35.92 -33.70
CA ALA A 193 -29.88 35.08 -34.59
C ALA A 193 -29.42 35.85 -35.83
N ALA A 194 -28.45 35.32 -36.58
CA ALA A 194 -27.98 35.95 -37.82
C ALA A 194 -28.86 35.67 -39.07
N ALA A 195 -29.93 34.90 -38.89
CA ALA A 195 -30.93 34.60 -39.94
C ALA A 195 -32.28 34.36 -39.31
N SER A 196 -33.35 34.57 -40.11
CA SER A 196 -34.70 34.26 -39.71
C SER A 196 -35.03 32.78 -39.85
N ALA A 197 -35.88 32.27 -38.97
CA ALA A 197 -36.36 30.88 -39.01
C ALA A 197 -37.31 30.65 -40.20
N SER A 198 -37.17 29.52 -40.85
CA SER A 198 -38.07 29.06 -41.90
C SER A 198 -39.23 28.21 -41.39
N SER A 199 -39.18 27.83 -40.10
CA SER A 199 -40.25 27.10 -39.40
C SER A 199 -40.18 27.35 -37.90
N SER A 200 -41.32 27.22 -37.23
CA SER A 200 -41.40 27.16 -35.78
C SER A 200 -40.97 25.78 -35.31
N ALA A 201 -39.98 25.70 -34.43
CA ALA A 201 -39.44 24.44 -33.94
C ALA A 201 -38.75 24.63 -32.57
N VAL A 202 -38.76 23.57 -31.76
CA VAL A 202 -37.93 23.41 -30.57
C VAL A 202 -36.76 22.51 -30.94
N GLY A 203 -35.54 22.85 -30.50
CA GLY A 203 -34.33 22.10 -30.84
C GLY A 203 -33.08 22.81 -30.38
N GLY A 204 -31.98 22.64 -31.12
CA GLY A 204 -30.70 23.26 -30.83
C GLY A 204 -29.68 22.30 -30.22
N GLY A 205 -30.04 21.04 -29.98
CA GLY A 205 -29.15 20.04 -29.41
C GLY A 205 -28.75 20.39 -27.97
N SER A 206 -27.44 20.38 -27.67
CA SER A 206 -26.90 20.71 -26.34
C SER A 206 -26.07 22.00 -26.43
N PRO A 207 -26.72 23.18 -26.53
CA PRO A 207 -26.03 24.46 -26.65
C PRO A 207 -25.34 24.82 -25.35
N ARG A 208 -24.22 25.55 -25.45
CA ARG A 208 -23.52 26.13 -24.32
C ARG A 208 -23.48 27.63 -24.40
N ILE A 209 -23.46 28.26 -23.25
CA ILE A 209 -23.44 29.72 -23.13
C ILE A 209 -22.27 30.17 -22.27
N ALA A 210 -21.47 31.12 -22.78
CA ALA A 210 -20.43 31.77 -21.98
C ALA A 210 -21.10 32.78 -21.02
N THR A 211 -21.15 32.42 -19.75
CA THR A 211 -21.78 33.23 -18.70
C THR A 211 -21.15 32.96 -17.36
N GLY A 212 -21.17 33.97 -16.46
CA GLY A 212 -20.86 33.84 -15.04
C GLY A 212 -22.12 33.85 -14.17
N ALA A 213 -23.31 33.65 -14.74
CA ALA A 213 -24.57 33.58 -13.99
C ALA A 213 -24.56 32.46 -12.94
N ALA A 214 -25.49 32.52 -12.01
CA ALA A 214 -25.61 31.52 -10.97
C ALA A 214 -25.98 30.15 -11.57
N THR A 215 -25.26 29.10 -11.17
CA THR A 215 -25.53 27.72 -11.58
C THR A 215 -25.41 26.76 -10.41
N THR A 216 -26.16 25.66 -10.45
CA THR A 216 -26.01 24.51 -9.57
C THR A 216 -25.03 23.47 -10.12
N GLU A 217 -24.59 23.63 -11.38
CA GLU A 217 -23.66 22.72 -12.05
C GLU A 217 -22.21 23.08 -11.72
N TRP A 218 -21.76 22.69 -10.54
CA TRP A 218 -20.40 22.88 -10.10
C TRP A 218 -19.96 21.81 -9.12
N ALA A 219 -18.69 21.52 -9.13
CA ALA A 219 -18.07 20.56 -8.25
C ALA A 219 -16.70 21.08 -7.80
N GLU A 220 -16.25 20.60 -6.67
CA GLU A 220 -14.91 20.86 -6.12
C GLU A 220 -13.99 19.68 -6.42
N GLN A 221 -12.70 19.92 -6.64
CA GLN A 221 -11.75 18.83 -6.75
C GLN A 221 -11.84 17.92 -5.51
N ALA A 222 -11.86 16.59 -5.72
CA ALA A 222 -12.05 15.61 -4.65
C ALA A 222 -10.85 15.56 -3.70
N TYR A 223 -9.66 15.99 -4.14
CA TYR A 223 -8.42 15.96 -3.37
C TYR A 223 -7.87 17.36 -3.15
N SER A 224 -7.92 17.83 -1.92
CA SER A 224 -7.43 19.16 -1.56
C SER A 224 -6.96 19.20 -0.11
N ALA A 225 -6.35 20.32 0.30
CA ALA A 225 -6.02 20.55 1.70
C ALA A 225 -7.26 20.57 2.61
N VAL A 226 -8.44 20.88 2.07
CA VAL A 226 -9.72 20.89 2.80
C VAL A 226 -10.37 19.50 2.85
N ARG A 227 -10.30 18.76 1.74
CA ARG A 227 -10.99 17.47 1.57
C ARG A 227 -10.11 16.27 1.89
N GLY A 228 -8.80 16.49 2.09
CA GLY A 228 -7.80 15.45 2.23
C GLY A 228 -7.43 14.82 0.89
N TYR A 229 -6.62 13.79 0.95
CA TYR A 229 -6.06 13.10 -0.22
C TYR A 229 -6.34 11.60 -0.11
N PRO A 230 -6.20 10.81 -1.19
CA PRO A 230 -6.49 9.38 -1.14
C PRO A 230 -5.57 8.62 -0.18
N ALA A 231 -6.13 7.66 0.56
CA ALA A 231 -5.41 6.79 1.49
C ALA A 231 -4.66 5.68 0.76
N ALA A 232 -5.21 5.18 -0.34
CA ALA A 232 -4.69 4.03 -1.07
C ALA A 232 -4.55 4.30 -2.57
N VAL A 233 -3.56 3.63 -3.17
CA VAL A 233 -3.29 3.67 -4.60
C VAL A 233 -2.80 2.31 -5.10
N THR A 234 -3.31 1.87 -6.24
CA THR A 234 -2.83 0.66 -6.92
C THR A 234 -3.09 0.71 -8.42
N PHE A 235 -2.37 -0.13 -9.18
CA PHE A 235 -2.69 -0.40 -10.58
C PHE A 235 -3.45 -1.73 -10.68
N HIS A 236 -4.57 -1.72 -11.39
CA HIS A 236 -5.36 -2.92 -11.64
C HIS A 236 -6.05 -2.82 -13.00
N GLU A 237 -6.00 -3.85 -13.81
CA GLU A 237 -6.62 -3.94 -15.15
C GLU A 237 -6.43 -2.71 -16.05
N GLY A 238 -5.18 -2.24 -16.17
CA GLY A 238 -4.86 -1.11 -17.05
C GLY A 238 -5.35 0.25 -16.57
N ARG A 239 -5.81 0.36 -15.32
CA ARG A 239 -6.25 1.61 -14.67
C ARG A 239 -5.43 1.91 -13.42
N LEU A 240 -5.27 3.19 -13.10
CA LEU A 240 -4.75 3.65 -11.81
C LEU A 240 -5.94 3.91 -10.88
N TRP A 241 -5.92 3.25 -9.73
CA TRP A 241 -6.99 3.33 -8.74
C TRP A 241 -6.54 4.11 -7.52
N PHE A 242 -7.38 5.05 -7.09
CA PHE A 242 -7.27 5.75 -5.81
C PHE A 242 -8.48 5.44 -4.94
N ALA A 243 -8.32 5.46 -3.61
CA ALA A 243 -9.44 5.25 -2.72
C ALA A 243 -9.26 5.96 -1.36
N GLY A 244 -10.40 6.32 -0.78
CA GLY A 244 -10.52 6.76 0.60
C GLY A 244 -9.84 8.10 0.87
N SER A 245 -10.54 9.22 0.68
CA SER A 245 -10.07 10.53 1.18
C SER A 245 -10.67 10.83 2.56
N GLN A 246 -10.21 11.90 3.21
CA GLN A 246 -10.76 12.31 4.49
C GLN A 246 -12.23 12.71 4.38
N ALA A 247 -12.61 13.41 3.31
CA ALA A 247 -13.99 13.83 3.07
C ALA A 247 -14.86 12.71 2.47
N GLN A 248 -14.23 11.76 1.78
CA GLN A 248 -14.91 10.64 1.12
C GLN A 248 -14.21 9.31 1.44
N PRO A 249 -14.34 8.81 2.68
CA PRO A 249 -13.57 7.68 3.18
C PRO A 249 -13.91 6.34 2.51
N SER A 250 -15.10 6.19 1.92
CA SER A 250 -15.56 4.97 1.25
C SER A 250 -15.57 5.06 -0.30
N HIS A 251 -15.00 6.11 -0.87
CA HIS A 251 -14.99 6.35 -2.31
C HIS A 251 -13.79 5.73 -3.01
N ILE A 252 -13.98 5.31 -4.25
CA ILE A 252 -12.96 4.70 -5.10
C ILE A 252 -13.05 5.37 -6.48
N TRP A 253 -11.89 5.79 -6.98
CA TRP A 253 -11.75 6.41 -8.29
C TRP A 253 -10.76 5.60 -9.13
N ALA A 254 -11.08 5.40 -10.41
CA ALA A 254 -10.14 4.79 -11.34
C ALA A 254 -9.97 5.68 -12.58
N SER A 255 -8.75 5.71 -13.09
CA SER A 255 -8.43 6.42 -14.34
C SER A 255 -9.12 5.79 -15.55
N LYS A 256 -9.16 6.53 -16.66
CA LYS A 256 -9.46 5.94 -17.98
C LYS A 256 -8.51 4.80 -18.29
N SER A 257 -8.97 3.84 -19.07
CA SER A 257 -8.18 2.67 -19.45
C SER A 257 -6.90 3.08 -20.19
N ASN A 258 -5.75 2.63 -19.68
CA ASN A 258 -4.40 2.96 -20.17
C ASN A 258 -4.01 4.46 -20.19
N ARG A 259 -4.84 5.33 -19.59
CA ARG A 259 -4.55 6.76 -19.40
C ARG A 259 -4.51 7.10 -17.90
N PHE A 260 -3.46 6.75 -17.24
CA PHE A 260 -3.32 6.74 -15.77
C PHE A 260 -3.41 8.12 -15.10
N PHE A 261 -3.33 9.20 -15.86
CA PHE A 261 -3.42 10.57 -15.37
C PHE A 261 -4.76 11.25 -15.72
N ASN A 262 -5.69 10.50 -16.35
CA ASN A 262 -6.98 10.99 -16.80
C ASN A 262 -8.10 10.31 -15.98
N PHE A 263 -8.84 11.11 -15.22
CA PHE A 263 -9.97 10.70 -14.38
C PHE A 263 -11.28 11.33 -14.83
N ASP A 264 -11.37 11.74 -16.08
CA ASP A 264 -12.61 12.22 -16.70
C ASP A 264 -13.59 11.06 -16.87
N VAL A 265 -14.75 11.18 -16.19
CA VAL A 265 -15.81 10.16 -16.24
C VAL A 265 -16.56 10.12 -17.57
N GLY A 266 -16.37 11.14 -18.43
CA GLY A 266 -16.93 11.22 -19.77
C GLY A 266 -18.43 10.94 -19.83
N ASP A 267 -18.82 10.19 -20.86
CA ASP A 267 -20.22 9.78 -21.10
C ASP A 267 -20.53 8.39 -20.50
N GLY A 268 -19.59 7.79 -19.76
CA GLY A 268 -19.74 6.44 -19.16
C GLY A 268 -19.43 5.30 -20.12
N ASN A 269 -18.60 5.53 -21.14
CA ASN A 269 -18.10 4.49 -22.03
C ASN A 269 -17.20 3.50 -21.27
N ASP A 270 -16.97 2.33 -21.85
CA ASP A 270 -16.20 1.23 -21.20
C ASP A 270 -14.77 1.62 -20.81
N ASP A 271 -14.15 2.55 -21.52
CA ASP A 271 -12.79 3.04 -21.27
C ASP A 271 -12.74 4.30 -20.39
N ASP A 272 -13.89 4.94 -20.10
CA ASP A 272 -13.98 6.12 -19.25
C ASP A 272 -13.57 5.85 -17.80
N ALA A 273 -13.30 6.92 -17.05
CA ALA A 273 -12.93 6.85 -15.64
C ALA A 273 -14.10 6.32 -14.79
N ILE A 274 -13.76 5.68 -13.68
CA ILE A 274 -14.74 5.08 -12.77
C ILE A 274 -14.76 5.90 -11.46
N ASP A 275 -15.96 6.25 -11.03
CA ASP A 275 -16.22 6.90 -9.74
C ASP A 275 -17.34 6.13 -9.04
N ILE A 276 -16.98 5.40 -7.98
CA ILE A 276 -17.90 4.53 -7.24
C ILE A 276 -17.68 4.65 -5.74
N SER A 277 -18.70 4.33 -4.96
CA SER A 277 -18.59 4.26 -3.51
C SER A 277 -18.92 2.87 -2.97
N ALA A 278 -18.22 2.46 -1.91
CA ALA A 278 -18.57 1.30 -1.12
C ALA A 278 -19.76 1.66 -0.21
N ALA A 279 -20.96 1.78 -0.80
CA ALA A 279 -22.18 2.12 -0.09
C ALA A 279 -22.67 0.90 0.72
N VAL A 280 -22.30 0.83 1.99
CA VAL A 280 -22.80 -0.16 2.96
C VAL A 280 -23.20 0.62 4.20
N GLY A 281 -24.30 0.23 4.85
CA GLY A 281 -24.90 0.93 5.99
C GLY A 281 -24.03 1.15 7.25
N SER A 282 -22.71 1.05 7.12
CA SER A 282 -21.71 1.35 8.16
C SER A 282 -20.60 2.23 7.59
N PHE A 283 -19.97 3.05 8.44
CA PHE A 283 -18.82 3.87 8.08
C PHE A 283 -17.61 2.96 7.83
N ASN A 284 -17.21 2.84 6.56
CA ASN A 284 -16.06 2.03 6.15
C ASN A 284 -14.99 2.95 5.55
N GLN A 285 -13.98 3.27 6.33
CA GLN A 285 -12.82 3.98 5.81
C GLN A 285 -11.92 3.02 5.03
N ILE A 286 -11.76 3.25 3.74
CA ILE A 286 -10.82 2.48 2.92
C ILE A 286 -9.40 2.82 3.36
N ARG A 287 -8.62 1.77 3.67
CA ARG A 287 -7.21 1.88 4.09
C ARG A 287 -6.27 1.41 3.02
N HIS A 288 -6.63 0.34 2.30
CA HIS A 288 -5.74 -0.27 1.31
C HIS A 288 -6.50 -0.79 0.10
N LEU A 289 -5.80 -0.78 -1.04
CA LEU A 289 -6.18 -1.44 -2.28
C LEU A 289 -5.10 -2.45 -2.65
N VAL A 290 -5.49 -3.65 -3.01
CA VAL A 290 -4.56 -4.70 -3.47
C VAL A 290 -5.05 -5.27 -4.78
N SER A 291 -4.19 -5.20 -5.81
CA SER A 291 -4.43 -5.85 -7.10
C SER A 291 -4.02 -7.31 -7.03
N ASN A 292 -4.97 -8.22 -7.15
CA ASN A 292 -4.75 -9.65 -7.25
C ASN A 292 -5.59 -10.17 -8.43
N ARG A 293 -6.29 -11.30 -8.31
CA ARG A 293 -7.29 -11.78 -9.27
C ARG A 293 -8.35 -10.70 -9.52
N ASP A 294 -8.89 -10.14 -8.44
CA ASP A 294 -9.82 -9.03 -8.40
C ASP A 294 -9.16 -7.84 -7.70
N LEU A 295 -9.74 -6.65 -7.79
CA LEU A 295 -9.33 -5.53 -6.95
C LEU A 295 -9.88 -5.73 -5.54
N GLN A 296 -9.02 -6.01 -4.59
CA GLN A 296 -9.36 -6.17 -3.19
C GLN A 296 -9.32 -4.82 -2.47
N VAL A 297 -10.33 -4.55 -1.64
CA VAL A 297 -10.52 -3.29 -0.92
C VAL A 297 -10.59 -3.59 0.57
N PHE A 298 -9.61 -3.12 1.33
CA PHE A 298 -9.51 -3.32 2.77
C PHE A 298 -9.92 -2.03 3.48
N THR A 299 -10.90 -2.15 4.37
CA THR A 299 -11.44 -1.01 5.12
C THR A 299 -11.23 -1.16 6.63
N SER A 300 -11.67 -0.18 7.42
CA SER A 300 -11.61 -0.24 8.89
C SER A 300 -12.41 -1.39 9.48
N ASP A 301 -13.51 -1.80 8.87
CA ASP A 301 -14.50 -2.69 9.48
C ASP A 301 -14.84 -3.92 8.64
N ALA A 302 -14.37 -3.97 7.39
CA ALA A 302 -14.71 -5.07 6.47
C ALA A 302 -13.72 -5.17 5.30
N GLU A 303 -13.74 -6.30 4.60
CA GLU A 303 -13.06 -6.54 3.35
C GLU A 303 -14.09 -6.63 2.22
N PHE A 304 -13.76 -5.97 1.11
CA PHE A 304 -14.56 -5.93 -0.10
C PHE A 304 -13.71 -6.31 -1.32
N PHE A 305 -14.35 -6.50 -2.44
CA PHE A 305 -13.68 -6.61 -3.72
C PHE A 305 -14.50 -5.96 -4.84
N VAL A 306 -13.81 -5.54 -5.89
CA VAL A 306 -14.41 -5.18 -7.17
C VAL A 306 -14.14 -6.36 -8.09
N PRO A 307 -15.17 -7.10 -8.51
CA PRO A 307 -14.99 -8.30 -9.33
C PRO A 307 -14.44 -7.94 -10.72
N ALA A 308 -13.37 -8.65 -11.10
CA ALA A 308 -12.88 -8.67 -12.47
C ALA A 308 -13.32 -9.98 -13.11
N PHE A 309 -14.10 -9.91 -14.19
CA PHE A 309 -14.52 -11.09 -14.91
C PHE A 309 -13.44 -11.48 -15.94
N ALA A 310 -13.15 -12.75 -16.05
CA ALA A 310 -12.10 -13.26 -16.96
C ALA A 310 -12.26 -12.84 -18.42
N THR A 311 -13.46 -12.47 -18.84
CA THR A 311 -13.82 -12.08 -20.20
C THR A 311 -14.30 -10.64 -20.35
N THR A 312 -14.52 -9.93 -19.23
CA THR A 312 -15.08 -8.57 -19.25
C THR A 312 -14.29 -7.70 -18.28
N PRO A 313 -13.54 -6.70 -18.75
CA PRO A 313 -12.80 -5.78 -17.87
C PRO A 313 -13.77 -4.96 -17.00
N VAL A 314 -13.23 -4.39 -15.92
CA VAL A 314 -14.02 -3.47 -15.06
C VAL A 314 -14.26 -2.17 -15.81
N THR A 315 -15.54 -1.85 -16.06
CA THR A 315 -16.01 -0.65 -16.76
C THR A 315 -16.85 0.21 -15.82
N PRO A 316 -17.15 1.49 -16.14
CA PRO A 316 -18.06 2.31 -15.35
C PRO A 316 -19.42 1.66 -15.09
N ALA A 317 -19.95 0.93 -16.08
CA ALA A 317 -21.25 0.25 -15.99
C ALA A 317 -21.22 -1.03 -15.14
N THR A 318 -20.07 -1.71 -15.05
CA THR A 318 -19.93 -3.02 -14.37
C THR A 318 -19.27 -2.94 -13.01
N ALA A 319 -18.61 -1.81 -12.71
CA ALA A 319 -17.90 -1.61 -11.45
C ALA A 319 -18.85 -1.67 -10.25
N GLN A 320 -18.62 -2.62 -9.35
CA GLN A 320 -19.41 -2.80 -8.13
C GLN A 320 -18.48 -3.18 -6.98
N VAL A 321 -18.70 -2.59 -5.81
CA VAL A 321 -17.96 -2.92 -4.58
C VAL A 321 -18.80 -3.90 -3.76
N LYS A 322 -18.31 -5.13 -3.58
CA LYS A 322 -19.03 -6.21 -2.89
C LYS A 322 -18.36 -6.54 -1.57
N LYS A 323 -19.13 -6.46 -0.47
CA LYS A 323 -18.66 -6.87 0.87
C LYS A 323 -18.51 -8.40 0.93
N GLN A 324 -17.43 -8.86 1.55
CA GLN A 324 -17.12 -10.28 1.73
C GLN A 324 -17.04 -10.68 3.21
N THR A 325 -16.17 -10.04 3.97
CA THR A 325 -15.89 -10.43 5.36
C THR A 325 -15.93 -9.21 6.30
N PRO A 326 -16.27 -9.40 7.60
CA PRO A 326 -16.52 -8.30 8.53
C PRO A 326 -15.38 -8.09 9.55
N PHE A 327 -14.12 -8.29 9.18
CA PHE A 327 -13.02 -8.25 10.16
C PHE A 327 -12.29 -6.90 10.22
N GLY A 328 -12.23 -6.19 9.10
CA GLY A 328 -11.46 -4.96 8.94
C GLY A 328 -9.94 -5.18 8.94
N SER A 329 -9.24 -4.25 8.35
CA SER A 329 -7.77 -4.25 8.23
C SER A 329 -7.16 -3.14 9.06
N SER A 330 -5.97 -3.37 9.63
CA SER A 330 -5.15 -2.34 10.29
C SER A 330 -4.55 -1.37 9.26
N PHE A 331 -3.69 -0.44 9.70
CA PHE A 331 -2.91 0.42 8.80
C PHE A 331 -1.68 -0.27 8.18
N VAL A 332 -1.41 -1.51 8.54
CA VAL A 332 -0.37 -2.33 7.92
C VAL A 332 -0.82 -2.70 6.51
N THR A 333 -0.02 -2.34 5.51
CA THR A 333 -0.37 -2.59 4.11
C THR A 333 -0.47 -4.08 3.81
N PRO A 334 -1.64 -4.60 3.40
CA PRO A 334 -1.80 -5.98 2.99
C PRO A 334 -0.85 -6.36 1.84
N ARG A 335 -0.42 -7.60 1.78
CA ARG A 335 0.53 -8.08 0.79
C ARG A 335 0.06 -9.38 0.13
N PRO A 336 0.27 -9.52 -1.19
CA PRO A 336 0.10 -10.81 -1.85
C PRO A 336 1.04 -11.85 -1.25
N PHE A 337 0.52 -13.05 -0.99
CA PHE A 337 1.24 -14.14 -0.38
C PHE A 337 0.69 -15.48 -0.86
N ASP A 338 1.49 -16.24 -1.60
CA ASP A 338 1.19 -17.60 -2.06
C ASP A 338 -0.24 -17.79 -2.66
N GLY A 339 -0.62 -16.87 -3.56
CA GLY A 339 -1.95 -16.88 -4.21
C GLY A 339 -3.08 -16.22 -3.43
N ALA A 340 -2.85 -15.87 -2.17
CA ALA A 340 -3.77 -15.12 -1.32
C ALA A 340 -3.25 -13.69 -1.05
N THR A 341 -3.94 -12.97 -0.19
CA THR A 341 -3.46 -11.71 0.39
C THR A 341 -3.46 -11.84 1.90
N VAL A 342 -2.30 -11.61 2.53
CA VAL A 342 -2.21 -11.58 3.99
C VAL A 342 -2.34 -10.15 4.49
N TYR A 343 -3.00 -9.97 5.63
CA TYR A 343 -3.22 -8.68 6.25
C TYR A 343 -3.35 -8.80 7.77
N ILE A 344 -3.16 -7.68 8.47
CA ILE A 344 -3.40 -7.61 9.92
C ILE A 344 -4.82 -7.10 10.15
N GLN A 345 -5.59 -7.83 10.95
CA GLN A 345 -6.94 -7.44 11.35
C GLN A 345 -6.94 -6.06 12.02
N ALA A 346 -8.05 -5.34 11.96
CA ALA A 346 -8.20 -4.00 12.53
C ALA A 346 -7.85 -3.91 14.03
N SER A 347 -8.04 -5.00 14.79
CA SER A 347 -7.64 -5.12 16.20
C SER A 347 -6.13 -5.15 16.45
N GLY A 348 -5.31 -5.41 15.41
CA GLY A 348 -3.86 -5.47 15.49
C GLY A 348 -3.27 -6.76 16.07
N ASN A 349 -4.08 -7.72 16.49
CA ASN A 349 -3.65 -8.92 17.21
C ASN A 349 -3.88 -10.25 16.46
N ALA A 350 -4.25 -10.18 15.19
CA ALA A 350 -4.44 -11.35 14.34
C ALA A 350 -3.93 -11.07 12.92
N ALA A 351 -3.21 -12.02 12.36
CA ALA A 351 -2.85 -12.06 10.96
C ALA A 351 -3.85 -12.95 10.21
N ARG A 352 -4.42 -12.40 9.14
CA ARG A 352 -5.43 -13.09 8.34
C ARG A 352 -4.98 -13.29 6.91
N GLU A 353 -5.50 -14.33 6.30
CA GLU A 353 -5.35 -14.64 4.90
C GLU A 353 -6.69 -14.40 4.18
N TYR A 354 -6.68 -13.59 3.13
CA TYR A 354 -7.83 -13.29 2.28
C TYR A 354 -7.65 -13.97 0.92
N ILE A 355 -8.47 -14.98 0.66
CA ILE A 355 -8.34 -15.84 -0.53
C ILE A 355 -9.71 -16.09 -1.14
N PHE A 356 -9.77 -16.18 -2.47
CA PHE A 356 -10.99 -16.58 -3.18
C PHE A 356 -11.19 -18.08 -3.05
N SER A 357 -12.38 -18.47 -2.61
CA SER A 357 -12.82 -19.87 -2.50
C SER A 357 -13.75 -20.20 -3.66
N ASP A 358 -13.30 -21.06 -4.57
CA ASP A 358 -14.12 -21.48 -5.71
C ASP A 358 -15.37 -22.25 -5.27
N SER A 359 -15.30 -22.97 -4.15
CA SER A 359 -16.45 -23.72 -3.60
C SER A 359 -17.55 -22.80 -3.03
N GLU A 360 -17.17 -21.64 -2.52
CA GLU A 360 -18.11 -20.65 -1.96
C GLU A 360 -18.47 -19.55 -2.97
N GLY A 361 -17.72 -19.44 -4.06
CA GLY A 361 -17.86 -18.36 -5.03
C GLY A 361 -17.58 -16.97 -4.43
N ALA A 362 -16.83 -16.91 -3.34
CA ALA A 362 -16.63 -15.75 -2.52
C ALA A 362 -15.19 -15.67 -1.95
N TYR A 363 -14.78 -14.49 -1.52
CA TYR A 363 -13.57 -14.36 -0.72
C TYR A 363 -13.83 -14.75 0.73
N VAL A 364 -12.95 -15.56 1.29
CA VAL A 364 -12.94 -15.93 2.70
C VAL A 364 -11.73 -15.35 3.41
N SER A 365 -11.89 -15.03 4.69
CA SER A 365 -10.81 -14.53 5.53
C SER A 365 -10.57 -15.50 6.69
N THR A 366 -9.41 -16.17 6.67
CA THR A 366 -9.00 -17.15 7.68
C THR A 366 -7.94 -16.56 8.58
N ASP A 367 -8.07 -16.74 9.89
CA ASP A 367 -7.02 -16.39 10.86
C ASP A 367 -5.91 -17.44 10.80
N ILE A 368 -4.75 -17.04 10.30
CA ILE A 368 -3.54 -17.89 10.20
C ILE A 368 -2.69 -17.84 11.48
N SER A 369 -3.01 -16.95 12.40
CA SER A 369 -2.29 -16.77 13.66
C SER A 369 -2.99 -17.35 14.88
N VAL A 370 -4.12 -18.05 14.71
CA VAL A 370 -4.97 -18.51 15.82
C VAL A 370 -4.23 -19.30 16.91
N LEU A 371 -3.27 -20.14 16.54
CA LEU A 371 -2.43 -20.90 17.49
C LEU A 371 -1.19 -20.14 17.95
N SER A 372 -0.88 -19.01 17.33
CA SER A 372 0.33 -18.21 17.54
C SER A 372 0.02 -16.73 17.74
N SER A 373 -1.18 -16.42 18.23
CA SER A 373 -1.66 -15.04 18.41
C SER A 373 -0.77 -14.22 19.36
N HIS A 374 -0.08 -14.87 20.29
CA HIS A 374 0.90 -14.25 21.19
C HIS A 374 2.14 -13.67 20.48
N LEU A 375 2.38 -14.04 19.21
CA LEU A 375 3.48 -13.51 18.39
C LEU A 375 3.09 -12.24 17.62
N ILE A 376 1.79 -11.93 17.52
CA ILE A 376 1.28 -10.77 16.79
C ILE A 376 1.01 -9.62 17.77
N LEU A 377 1.96 -8.70 17.88
CA LEU A 377 1.96 -7.63 18.89
C LEU A 377 1.77 -6.25 18.24
N ASN A 378 0.61 -6.00 17.66
CA ASN A 378 0.29 -4.78 16.92
C ASN A 378 1.38 -4.43 15.88
N PRO A 379 1.60 -5.24 14.87
CA PRO A 379 2.60 -4.95 13.85
C PRO A 379 2.32 -3.62 13.17
N PHE A 380 3.37 -2.87 12.84
CA PHE A 380 3.27 -1.62 12.07
C PHE A 380 3.79 -1.76 10.65
N GLN A 381 4.45 -2.86 10.31
CA GLN A 381 4.90 -3.17 8.95
C GLN A 381 4.80 -4.66 8.67
N GLN A 382 4.55 -4.97 7.40
CA GLN A 382 4.54 -6.33 6.86
C GLN A 382 5.36 -6.38 5.57
N CYS A 383 6.12 -7.46 5.40
CA CYS A 383 6.86 -7.79 4.19
C CYS A 383 6.60 -9.23 3.79
N THR A 384 6.35 -9.49 2.53
CA THR A 384 6.23 -10.84 1.98
C THR A 384 7.28 -11.08 0.91
N VAL A 385 7.80 -12.29 0.87
CA VAL A 385 8.76 -12.71 -0.15
C VAL A 385 8.55 -14.18 -0.49
N LYS A 386 8.80 -14.54 -1.74
CA LYS A 386 8.83 -15.93 -2.19
C LYS A 386 10.26 -16.28 -2.55
N GLY A 387 10.78 -17.34 -1.93
CA GLY A 387 12.16 -17.77 -2.11
C GLY A 387 13.17 -16.77 -1.54
N ALA A 388 13.38 -16.77 -0.22
CA ALA A 388 14.40 -15.96 0.44
C ALA A 388 15.27 -16.83 1.33
N LEU A 389 16.46 -16.33 1.67
CA LEU A 389 17.40 -17.01 2.58
C LEU A 389 17.73 -18.44 2.12
N ASP A 390 17.97 -18.61 0.83
CA ASP A 390 18.26 -19.91 0.18
C ASP A 390 17.15 -20.95 0.31
N LYS A 391 15.91 -20.52 0.62
CA LYS A 391 14.73 -21.37 0.77
C LYS A 391 13.68 -21.01 -0.29
N PRO A 392 13.03 -22.00 -0.94
CA PRO A 392 12.06 -21.75 -2.00
C PRO A 392 10.66 -21.36 -1.49
N GLU A 393 10.45 -21.42 -0.20
CA GLU A 393 9.17 -21.21 0.47
C GLU A 393 8.72 -19.75 0.43
N SER A 394 7.47 -19.51 0.81
CA SER A 394 6.92 -18.18 1.00
C SER A 394 7.01 -17.75 2.45
N PHE A 395 7.50 -16.54 2.68
CA PHE A 395 7.67 -15.95 4.00
C PHE A 395 6.90 -14.63 4.12
N ALA A 396 6.24 -14.43 5.26
CA ALA A 396 5.62 -13.16 5.65
C ALA A 396 6.21 -12.70 6.99
N PHE A 397 6.83 -11.53 6.98
CA PHE A 397 7.47 -10.90 8.13
C PHE A 397 6.58 -9.80 8.66
N TYR A 398 6.28 -9.81 9.94
CA TYR A 398 5.49 -8.82 10.65
C TYR A 398 6.37 -8.14 11.70
N VAL A 399 6.69 -6.87 11.50
CA VAL A 399 7.48 -6.08 12.46
C VAL A 399 6.56 -5.56 13.54
N ASN A 400 6.71 -6.07 14.75
CA ASN A 400 5.92 -5.75 15.92
C ASN A 400 6.31 -4.42 16.56
N ASN A 401 5.41 -3.83 17.34
CA ASN A 401 5.65 -2.57 18.06
C ASN A 401 6.75 -2.66 19.12
N ASP A 402 7.00 -3.84 19.67
CA ASP A 402 8.09 -4.08 20.62
C ASP A 402 9.47 -4.16 19.95
N GLY A 403 9.50 -4.28 18.63
CA GLY A 403 10.73 -4.40 17.83
C GLY A 403 11.13 -5.83 17.51
N THR A 404 10.27 -6.81 17.77
CA THR A 404 10.43 -8.19 17.32
C THR A 404 9.86 -8.38 15.91
N ILE A 405 10.18 -9.50 15.27
CA ILE A 405 9.57 -9.91 13.99
C ILE A 405 8.85 -11.24 14.20
N ALA A 406 7.53 -11.25 14.00
CA ALA A 406 6.80 -12.50 13.83
C ALA A 406 6.93 -12.95 12.37
N LEU A 407 7.46 -14.14 12.17
CA LEU A 407 7.66 -14.74 10.86
C LEU A 407 6.63 -15.84 10.64
N PHE A 408 5.86 -15.73 9.56
CA PHE A 408 5.00 -16.78 9.04
C PHE A 408 5.63 -17.42 7.81
N TYR A 409 5.73 -18.71 7.83
CA TYR A 409 6.21 -19.55 6.76
C TYR A 409 5.07 -20.37 6.20
N SER A 410 4.97 -20.51 4.88
CA SER A 410 3.99 -21.35 4.24
C SER A 410 4.53 -22.01 2.97
N MET A 411 4.20 -23.28 2.83
CA MET A 411 4.33 -24.07 1.61
C MET A 411 2.98 -24.75 1.36
N ARG A 412 2.09 -24.01 0.70
CA ARG A 412 0.68 -24.44 0.50
C ARG A 412 0.57 -25.77 -0.23
N GLY A 413 1.43 -26.02 -1.24
CA GLY A 413 1.45 -27.26 -1.98
C GLY A 413 1.67 -28.48 -1.10
N ASP A 414 2.51 -28.36 -0.08
CA ASP A 414 2.83 -29.43 0.88
C ASP A 414 2.00 -29.38 2.16
N LYS A 415 1.06 -28.41 2.25
CA LYS A 415 0.23 -28.17 3.44
C LYS A 415 1.06 -27.94 4.72
N LYS A 416 2.21 -27.29 4.58
CA LYS A 416 3.10 -26.94 5.69
C LYS A 416 2.99 -25.46 5.97
N ALA A 417 2.84 -25.11 7.24
CA ALA A 417 2.87 -23.73 7.71
C ALA A 417 3.40 -23.69 9.14
N GLY A 418 4.04 -22.57 9.50
CA GLY A 418 4.59 -22.40 10.85
C GLY A 418 4.85 -20.94 11.15
N TRP A 419 4.97 -20.67 12.44
CA TRP A 419 5.31 -19.36 12.98
C TRP A 419 6.61 -19.44 13.77
N SER A 420 7.40 -18.38 13.71
CA SER A 420 8.56 -18.18 14.60
C SER A 420 8.69 -16.72 15.00
N LEU A 421 9.30 -16.49 16.15
CA LEU A 421 9.63 -15.14 16.62
C LEU A 421 11.12 -14.89 16.40
N TRP A 422 11.44 -13.74 15.79
CA TRP A 422 12.80 -13.28 15.62
C TRP A 422 13.05 -12.06 16.49
N GLU A 423 14.09 -12.17 17.29
CA GLU A 423 14.55 -11.13 18.19
C GLU A 423 15.96 -10.66 17.79
N THR A 424 16.34 -9.49 18.22
CA THR A 424 17.66 -8.92 17.97
C THR A 424 18.16 -8.20 19.22
N SER A 425 19.47 -8.04 19.34
CA SER A 425 20.06 -7.14 20.35
C SER A 425 19.77 -5.68 19.99
N GLY A 426 18.54 -5.24 20.26
CA GLY A 426 17.98 -3.96 19.89
C GLY A 426 16.53 -4.07 19.45
N LYS A 427 16.15 -3.39 18.35
CA LYS A 427 14.78 -3.41 17.80
C LYS A 427 14.81 -3.40 16.28
N PHE A 428 14.00 -4.22 15.67
CA PHE A 428 13.70 -4.09 14.24
C PHE A 428 12.71 -2.95 13.99
N HIS A 429 13.02 -2.11 13.00
CA HIS A 429 12.17 -0.99 12.58
C HIS A 429 11.59 -1.17 11.19
N SER A 430 12.20 -1.96 10.34
CA SER A 430 11.71 -2.20 8.99
C SER A 430 12.34 -3.45 8.41
N VAL A 431 11.60 -4.18 7.59
CA VAL A 431 12.08 -5.32 6.81
C VAL A 431 11.69 -5.15 5.37
N CYS A 432 12.61 -5.42 4.45
CA CYS A 432 12.32 -5.43 3.03
C CYS A 432 13.08 -6.55 2.30
N ALA A 433 12.46 -7.09 1.26
CA ALA A 433 13.07 -8.08 0.38
C ALA A 433 13.40 -7.46 -0.98
N VAL A 434 14.57 -7.79 -1.52
CA VAL A 434 15.02 -7.41 -2.87
C VAL A 434 15.52 -8.67 -3.57
N GLY A 435 14.69 -9.23 -4.44
CA GLY A 435 14.91 -10.56 -4.97
C GLY A 435 14.79 -11.61 -3.88
N ASP A 436 15.82 -12.42 -3.71
CA ASP A 436 16.00 -13.45 -2.68
C ASP A 436 16.68 -12.94 -1.40
N ARG A 437 17.19 -11.71 -1.42
CA ARG A 437 17.88 -11.08 -0.29
C ARG A 437 16.91 -10.35 0.62
N LEU A 438 17.09 -10.47 1.92
CA LEU A 438 16.28 -9.84 2.95
C LEU A 438 17.10 -8.83 3.72
N PHE A 439 16.59 -7.62 3.86
CA PHE A 439 17.24 -6.51 4.56
C PHE A 439 16.34 -6.01 5.68
N CYS A 440 16.95 -5.52 6.76
CA CYS A 440 16.24 -4.83 7.82
C CYS A 440 16.91 -3.51 8.21
N ILE A 441 16.12 -2.63 8.83
CA ILE A 441 16.66 -1.53 9.63
C ILE A 441 16.54 -1.94 11.09
N ALA A 442 17.68 -2.09 11.74
CA ALA A 442 17.76 -2.39 13.17
C ALA A 442 18.26 -1.19 13.96
N GLN A 443 17.61 -0.91 15.08
CA GLN A 443 18.05 0.06 16.08
C GLN A 443 18.96 -0.64 17.08
N ARG A 444 20.15 -0.11 17.29
CA ARG A 444 21.18 -0.67 18.16
C ARG A 444 21.61 0.32 19.23
N ASP A 445 21.87 -0.16 20.45
CA ASP A 445 22.46 0.65 21.51
C ASP A 445 23.97 0.77 21.30
N LYS A 446 24.48 1.99 21.29
CA LYS A 446 25.94 2.29 21.23
C LYS A 446 26.56 2.52 22.60
N GLY A 447 25.83 2.31 23.66
CA GLY A 447 26.22 2.65 25.02
C GLY A 447 25.87 4.12 25.38
N SER A 448 25.87 4.42 26.66
CA SER A 448 25.54 5.74 27.22
C SER A 448 24.16 6.29 26.78
N GLY A 449 23.20 5.41 26.43
CA GLY A 449 21.86 5.79 25.98
C GLY A 449 21.79 6.31 24.54
N SER A 450 22.90 6.24 23.78
CA SER A 450 22.91 6.61 22.35
C SER A 450 22.40 5.47 21.50
N GLN A 451 21.44 5.77 20.61
CA GLN A 451 20.87 4.81 19.68
C GLN A 451 21.32 5.10 18.24
N ALA A 452 21.50 4.05 17.46
CA ALA A 452 21.81 4.17 16.03
C ALA A 452 20.97 3.19 15.21
N PHE A 453 20.68 3.58 13.98
CA PHE A 453 19.96 2.75 13.01
C PHE A 453 20.92 2.25 11.96
N TYR A 454 20.89 0.94 11.71
CA TYR A 454 21.72 0.27 10.74
C TYR A 454 20.86 -0.43 9.70
N LEU A 455 21.31 -0.37 8.44
CA LEU A 455 20.82 -1.24 7.39
C LEU A 455 21.60 -2.53 7.45
N GLU A 456 20.92 -3.63 7.74
CA GLU A 456 21.50 -4.95 7.91
C GLU A 456 20.88 -5.94 6.92
N GLU A 457 21.63 -6.96 6.54
CA GLU A 457 21.17 -8.04 5.66
C GLU A 457 21.11 -9.35 6.45
N PHE A 458 20.00 -10.07 6.33
CA PHE A 458 19.91 -11.43 6.84
C PHE A 458 20.67 -12.38 5.94
N GLN A 459 21.56 -13.17 6.53
CA GLN A 459 22.35 -14.20 5.85
C GLN A 459 22.29 -15.51 6.61
N THR A 460 22.37 -16.64 5.87
CA THR A 460 22.35 -18.00 6.46
C THR A 460 23.72 -18.52 6.83
N THR A 461 24.79 -17.85 6.37
CA THR A 461 26.17 -18.35 6.49
C THR A 461 26.76 -18.25 7.89
N MET A 462 26.26 -17.32 8.73
CA MET A 462 26.76 -17.12 10.07
C MET A 462 25.60 -16.85 11.05
N PRO A 463 25.30 -17.79 11.95
CA PRO A 463 24.17 -17.71 12.87
C PRO A 463 24.49 -16.82 14.10
N MET A 464 24.74 -15.55 13.87
CA MET A 464 24.94 -14.50 14.88
C MET A 464 24.16 -13.26 14.52
N ASP A 465 23.65 -12.55 15.53
CA ASP A 465 23.02 -11.25 15.36
C ASP A 465 24.06 -10.15 15.18
N TYR A 466 23.85 -9.24 14.22
CA TYR A 466 24.77 -8.13 13.91
C TYR A 466 26.21 -8.60 13.69
N CYS A 467 26.38 -9.62 12.87
CA CYS A 467 27.68 -10.25 12.62
C CYS A 467 28.46 -9.52 11.52
N ASN A 468 29.76 -9.32 11.78
CA ASN A 468 30.69 -8.82 10.78
C ASN A 468 31.98 -9.64 10.80
N GLN A 469 32.61 -9.74 9.63
CA GLN A 469 33.95 -10.31 9.50
C GLN A 469 35.00 -9.24 9.76
N TYR A 470 35.98 -9.57 10.60
CA TYR A 470 37.14 -8.74 10.93
C TYR A 470 38.43 -9.47 10.60
N ALA A 471 39.35 -8.77 9.94
CA ALA A 471 40.63 -9.34 9.55
C ALA A 471 41.79 -8.39 9.90
N ASN A 472 42.88 -8.96 10.39
CA ASN A 472 44.11 -8.23 10.78
C ASN A 472 45.16 -8.23 9.67
N GLY A 473 44.82 -8.62 8.44
CA GLY A 473 45.80 -8.77 7.35
C GLY A 473 46.84 -9.86 7.66
N SER A 474 48.09 -9.61 7.33
CA SER A 474 49.20 -10.56 7.56
C SER A 474 49.76 -10.57 8.99
N ASN A 475 49.31 -9.66 9.85
CA ASN A 475 49.79 -9.55 11.23
C ASN A 475 48.79 -10.20 12.18
N ALA A 476 48.98 -11.47 12.49
CA ALA A 476 48.24 -12.16 13.51
C ALA A 476 48.60 -11.59 14.89
N THR A 477 47.68 -10.89 15.53
CA THR A 477 47.88 -10.32 16.88
C THR A 477 46.83 -10.81 17.87
N GLY A 478 45.80 -11.56 17.42
CA GLY A 478 44.69 -11.96 18.27
C GLY A 478 43.86 -10.77 18.81
N ILE A 479 44.12 -9.54 18.34
CA ILE A 479 43.36 -8.34 18.72
C ILE A 479 42.67 -7.78 17.47
N PHE A 480 41.33 -7.74 17.47
CA PHE A 480 40.52 -7.28 16.36
C PHE A 480 39.91 -5.92 16.68
N THR A 481 40.15 -4.93 15.82
CA THR A 481 39.49 -3.64 15.94
C THR A 481 38.09 -3.77 15.37
N VAL A 482 37.10 -3.69 16.24
CA VAL A 482 35.69 -3.67 15.86
C VAL A 482 35.26 -2.23 15.59
N ASN A 483 34.37 -2.05 14.64
CA ASN A 483 33.78 -0.72 14.35
C ASN A 483 33.13 -0.17 15.63
N ALA A 484 33.03 1.16 15.74
CA ALA A 484 32.35 1.84 16.85
C ALA A 484 30.84 1.51 16.96
N ASN A 485 30.43 0.46 16.30
CA ASN A 485 29.06 -0.04 16.27
C ASN A 485 28.72 -0.96 17.45
N PHE A 486 29.75 -1.55 18.07
CA PHE A 486 29.60 -2.28 19.34
C PHE A 486 29.89 -1.33 20.50
N ALA A 487 29.01 -1.29 21.47
CA ALA A 487 29.23 -0.51 22.68
C ALA A 487 30.41 -1.07 23.48
N ASN A 488 31.21 -0.20 24.12
CA ASN A 488 32.19 -0.66 25.11
C ASN A 488 31.47 -1.35 26.27
N GLY A 489 31.94 -2.52 26.65
CA GLY A 489 31.30 -3.38 27.63
C GLY A 489 30.30 -4.37 27.04
N ALA A 490 29.99 -4.31 25.74
CA ALA A 490 29.14 -5.30 25.10
C ALA A 490 29.83 -6.68 25.07
N VAL A 491 29.06 -7.72 25.35
CA VAL A 491 29.49 -9.10 25.22
C VAL A 491 29.19 -9.59 23.80
N VAL A 492 30.22 -10.09 23.13
CA VAL A 492 30.15 -10.59 21.76
C VAL A 492 30.68 -12.00 21.67
N LYS A 493 30.16 -12.76 20.73
CA LYS A 493 30.69 -14.10 20.38
C LYS A 493 31.64 -13.99 19.21
N VAL A 494 32.69 -14.81 19.24
CA VAL A 494 33.72 -14.85 18.22
C VAL A 494 33.81 -16.25 17.63
N VAL A 495 33.78 -16.32 16.30
CA VAL A 495 33.87 -17.56 15.52
C VAL A 495 34.99 -17.42 14.50
N SER A 496 35.82 -18.43 14.32
CA SER A 496 36.82 -18.51 13.25
C SER A 496 36.64 -19.82 12.48
N GLY A 497 36.22 -19.70 11.21
CA GLY A 497 35.84 -20.85 10.39
C GLY A 497 34.71 -21.66 11.02
N SER A 498 34.93 -22.92 11.35
CA SER A 498 33.99 -23.82 12.04
C SER A 498 34.19 -23.87 13.57
N ASP A 499 35.07 -23.05 14.11
CA ASP A 499 35.43 -23.10 15.53
C ASP A 499 34.89 -21.89 16.29
N TYR A 500 34.18 -22.16 17.36
CA TYR A 500 33.74 -21.15 18.32
C TYR A 500 34.90 -20.83 19.26
N ILE A 501 35.38 -19.60 19.25
CA ILE A 501 36.53 -19.13 20.03
C ILE A 501 36.14 -18.79 21.46
N GLY A 502 34.95 -18.19 21.63
CA GLY A 502 34.44 -17.83 22.95
C GLY A 502 33.62 -16.56 22.99
N GLU A 503 33.26 -16.16 24.21
CA GLU A 503 32.63 -14.88 24.51
C GLU A 503 33.69 -13.89 25.00
N PHE A 504 33.64 -12.67 24.46
CA PHE A 504 34.58 -11.61 24.78
C PHE A 504 33.85 -10.29 25.00
N THR A 505 34.43 -9.44 25.82
CA THR A 505 33.89 -8.09 26.08
C THR A 505 34.61 -7.07 25.20
N VAL A 506 33.87 -6.23 24.54
CA VAL A 506 34.42 -5.13 23.73
C VAL A 506 35.00 -4.05 24.64
N ALA A 507 36.29 -3.76 24.48
CA ALA A 507 36.99 -2.71 25.21
C ALA A 507 37.75 -1.79 24.25
N ASN A 508 37.52 -0.48 24.33
CA ASN A 508 38.14 0.54 23.46
C ASN A 508 38.04 0.21 21.97
N ASN A 509 36.86 -0.22 21.53
CA ASN A 509 36.57 -0.68 20.17
C ASN A 509 37.43 -1.86 19.71
N LYS A 510 37.87 -2.72 20.64
CA LYS A 510 38.65 -3.91 20.36
C LYS A 510 38.06 -5.14 21.04
N VAL A 511 38.29 -6.29 20.42
CA VAL A 511 38.05 -7.61 20.97
C VAL A 511 39.39 -8.32 21.00
N ASP A 512 39.81 -8.75 22.19
CA ASP A 512 41.08 -9.38 22.45
C ASP A 512 40.88 -10.88 22.72
N VAL A 513 41.33 -11.72 21.79
CA VAL A 513 41.27 -13.18 21.88
C VAL A 513 42.63 -13.81 22.11
N THR A 514 43.68 -13.03 22.43
CA THR A 514 45.06 -13.50 22.57
C THR A 514 45.24 -14.61 23.61
N ALA A 515 44.39 -14.60 24.65
CA ALA A 515 44.40 -15.62 25.69
C ALA A 515 43.95 -17.01 25.20
N VAL A 516 43.22 -17.07 24.10
CA VAL A 516 42.72 -18.32 23.50
C VAL A 516 43.56 -18.69 22.28
N ASP A 517 43.69 -17.77 21.31
CA ASP A 517 44.54 -17.99 20.14
C ASP A 517 45.03 -16.66 19.56
N SER A 518 46.33 -16.43 19.68
CA SER A 518 47.00 -15.23 19.14
C SER A 518 47.35 -15.34 17.65
N SER A 519 47.16 -16.51 17.03
CA SER A 519 47.50 -16.76 15.63
C SER A 519 46.37 -16.39 14.63
N LEU A 520 45.17 -16.07 15.14
CA LEU A 520 44.01 -15.77 14.32
C LEU A 520 44.19 -14.49 13.51
N THR A 521 43.97 -14.60 12.23
CA THR A 521 44.06 -13.48 11.27
C THR A 521 42.69 -12.96 10.85
N SER A 522 41.63 -13.77 10.94
CA SER A 522 40.26 -13.42 10.57
C SER A 522 39.27 -14.11 11.49
N VAL A 523 38.27 -13.35 11.92
CA VAL A 523 37.17 -13.83 12.78
C VAL A 523 35.86 -13.20 12.39
N TYR A 524 34.75 -13.86 12.71
CA TYR A 524 33.42 -13.29 12.75
C TYR A 524 33.09 -12.89 14.18
N ILE A 525 32.58 -11.67 14.35
CA ILE A 525 32.20 -11.11 15.65
C ILE A 525 30.77 -10.61 15.55
N GLY A 526 29.92 -11.03 16.48
CA GLY A 526 28.50 -10.63 16.53
C GLY A 526 27.92 -10.84 17.92
N PHE A 527 26.66 -10.42 18.08
CA PHE A 527 25.90 -10.73 19.28
C PHE A 527 25.40 -12.17 19.25
N ALA A 528 25.23 -12.76 20.43
CA ALA A 528 24.61 -14.05 20.57
C ALA A 528 23.10 -13.97 20.42
N PHE A 529 22.50 -14.97 19.81
CA PHE A 529 21.11 -15.35 20.04
C PHE A 529 21.07 -16.86 20.28
N THR A 530 20.05 -17.32 21.00
CA THR A 530 19.85 -18.73 21.28
C THR A 530 18.57 -19.18 20.60
N PRO A 531 18.67 -19.84 19.42
CA PRO A 531 17.49 -20.44 18.82
C PRO A 531 16.97 -21.54 19.74
N GLU A 532 15.67 -21.51 19.99
CA GLU A 532 14.99 -22.48 20.86
C GLU A 532 13.76 -23.04 20.17
N LEU A 533 13.63 -24.36 20.20
CA LEU A 533 12.44 -25.10 19.78
C LEU A 533 11.98 -25.93 20.98
N LYS A 534 10.83 -25.58 21.54
CA LYS A 534 10.18 -26.35 22.61
C LYS A 534 8.99 -27.10 22.07
N THR A 535 8.96 -28.42 22.26
CA THR A 535 7.84 -29.24 21.84
C THR A 535 6.63 -29.00 22.73
N LEU A 536 5.43 -29.17 22.18
CA LEU A 536 4.26 -29.36 23.01
C LEU A 536 4.36 -30.71 23.76
N PRO A 537 3.70 -30.83 24.91
CA PRO A 537 3.57 -32.12 25.58
C PRO A 537 2.99 -33.16 24.62
N VAL A 538 3.66 -34.32 24.54
CA VAL A 538 3.19 -35.38 23.65
C VAL A 538 1.86 -35.92 24.18
N ASP A 539 0.81 -35.81 23.42
CA ASP A 539 -0.50 -36.37 23.74
C ASP A 539 -0.96 -37.35 22.64
N GLY A 540 -1.75 -38.32 23.03
CA GLY A 540 -2.23 -39.33 22.11
C GLY A 540 -3.15 -40.33 22.81
N GLN A 541 -3.78 -41.22 22.01
CA GLN A 541 -4.55 -42.36 22.51
C GLN A 541 -3.71 -43.64 22.42
N ILE A 542 -3.72 -44.36 23.50
CA ILE A 542 -3.18 -45.72 23.58
C ILE A 542 -4.31 -46.71 23.87
N SER A 543 -4.04 -48.01 23.75
CA SER A 543 -5.04 -49.06 23.97
C SER A 543 -5.78 -48.97 25.31
N ASN A 544 -5.16 -48.35 26.33
CA ASN A 544 -5.72 -48.15 27.69
C ASN A 544 -6.28 -46.75 27.95
N GLY A 545 -6.60 -45.96 26.91
CA GLY A 545 -7.17 -44.63 27.01
C GLY A 545 -6.17 -43.50 26.69
N PRO A 546 -6.55 -42.21 26.93
CA PRO A 546 -5.68 -41.07 26.61
C PRO A 546 -4.42 -41.07 27.48
N LEU A 547 -3.31 -40.55 26.91
CA LEU A 547 -2.07 -40.31 27.63
C LEU A 547 -2.18 -39.08 28.55
N SER A 548 -3.09 -38.17 28.26
CA SER A 548 -3.29 -36.95 29.03
C SER A 548 -3.51 -37.23 30.52
N GLY A 549 -2.77 -36.53 31.39
CA GLY A 549 -2.84 -36.68 32.84
C GLY A 549 -2.12 -37.88 33.45
N LYS A 550 -1.56 -38.81 32.64
CA LYS A 550 -0.72 -39.92 33.13
C LYS A 550 0.72 -39.43 33.29
N ARG A 551 1.44 -39.98 34.29
CA ARG A 551 2.88 -39.77 34.37
C ARG A 551 3.56 -40.49 33.20
N ARG A 552 4.36 -39.79 32.47
CA ARG A 552 5.09 -40.28 31.30
C ARG A 552 6.47 -39.62 31.23
N ARG A 553 7.36 -40.18 30.44
CA ARG A 553 8.66 -39.56 30.16
C ARG A 553 9.00 -39.74 28.69
N VAL A 554 9.74 -38.80 28.14
CA VAL A 554 10.51 -39.00 26.92
C VAL A 554 11.78 -39.74 27.35
N THR A 555 12.04 -40.92 26.78
CA THR A 555 13.24 -41.74 27.09
C THR A 555 14.42 -41.35 26.23
N SER A 556 14.14 -41.11 24.95
CA SER A 556 15.15 -40.63 24.01
C SER A 556 14.53 -39.70 22.95
N VAL A 557 15.35 -38.82 22.42
CA VAL A 557 15.06 -37.96 21.28
C VAL A 557 16.07 -38.23 20.19
N ILE A 558 15.59 -38.64 19.02
CA ILE A 558 16.44 -38.84 17.86
C ILE A 558 16.23 -37.64 16.92
N LEU A 559 17.30 -36.85 16.70
CA LEU A 559 17.33 -35.76 15.75
C LEU A 559 17.93 -36.22 14.43
N ASP A 560 17.25 -35.95 13.33
CA ASP A 560 17.79 -36.08 11.97
C ASP A 560 18.47 -34.75 11.60
N LEU A 561 19.79 -34.76 11.63
CA LEU A 561 20.67 -33.59 11.48
C LEU A 561 21.27 -33.54 10.07
N GLN A 562 21.54 -32.34 9.57
CA GLN A 562 22.28 -32.12 8.34
C GLN A 562 23.34 -31.06 8.57
N GLU A 563 24.60 -31.37 8.26
CA GLU A 563 25.75 -30.44 8.36
C GLU A 563 25.77 -29.62 9.66
N THR A 564 25.48 -30.28 10.79
CA THR A 564 25.32 -29.65 12.09
C THR A 564 26.61 -29.70 12.89
N LEU A 565 27.00 -28.57 13.48
CA LEU A 565 28.19 -28.43 14.32
C LEU A 565 27.86 -28.25 15.81
N SER A 566 26.64 -27.86 16.17
CA SER A 566 26.23 -27.66 17.57
C SER A 566 24.70 -27.76 17.69
N VAL A 567 24.24 -28.55 18.65
CA VAL A 567 22.85 -28.61 19.13
C VAL A 567 22.82 -29.16 20.53
N SER A 568 21.87 -28.73 21.34
CA SER A 568 21.60 -29.22 22.68
C SER A 568 20.16 -29.67 22.81
N VAL A 569 19.94 -30.81 23.46
CA VAL A 569 18.60 -31.35 23.78
C VAL A 569 18.47 -31.45 25.29
N ASP A 570 17.57 -30.67 25.88
CA ASP A 570 17.38 -30.54 27.34
C ASP A 570 18.70 -30.39 28.11
N GLY A 571 19.62 -29.56 27.58
CA GLY A 571 20.94 -29.30 28.17
C GLY A 571 22.01 -30.38 27.89
N THR A 572 21.69 -31.40 27.10
CA THR A 572 22.68 -32.39 26.64
C THR A 572 23.21 -31.99 25.26
N ASP A 573 24.47 -31.63 25.18
CA ASP A 573 25.10 -31.16 23.94
C ASP A 573 25.50 -32.31 23.01
N LEU A 574 25.42 -32.04 21.70
CA LEU A 574 25.93 -32.93 20.66
C LEU A 574 27.44 -33.01 20.72
N ILE A 575 27.96 -34.22 20.82
CA ILE A 575 29.42 -34.47 20.82
C ILE A 575 29.88 -34.53 19.35
N VAL A 576 30.49 -33.45 18.87
CA VAL A 576 31.05 -33.35 17.51
C VAL A 576 32.48 -33.81 17.44
N ARG A 577 33.23 -33.72 18.56
CA ARG A 577 34.61 -34.18 18.69
C ARG A 577 34.76 -35.12 19.88
N ASN A 578 35.49 -36.22 19.68
CA ASN A 578 35.86 -37.12 20.73
C ASN A 578 37.25 -36.76 21.31
N VAL A 579 37.59 -37.31 22.48
CA VAL A 579 38.87 -37.07 23.18
C VAL A 579 40.11 -37.44 22.34
N ASN A 580 39.94 -38.34 21.38
CA ASN A 580 41.02 -38.83 20.52
C ASN A 580 41.14 -38.08 19.17
N ASP A 581 40.29 -37.11 18.92
CA ASP A 581 40.31 -36.36 17.65
C ASP A 581 41.44 -35.33 17.66
N ASP A 582 42.06 -35.12 16.51
CA ASP A 582 43.10 -34.09 16.36
C ASP A 582 42.48 -32.69 16.47
N MET A 583 42.83 -32.00 17.54
CA MET A 583 42.31 -30.65 17.85
C MET A 583 42.88 -29.57 16.93
N SER A 584 43.91 -29.88 16.14
CA SER A 584 44.46 -28.94 15.15
C SER A 584 43.69 -28.89 13.83
N THR A 585 42.81 -29.86 13.60
CA THR A 585 41.96 -29.89 12.39
C THR A 585 40.63 -29.19 12.65
N ALA A 586 40.03 -28.62 11.59
CA ALA A 586 38.71 -28.01 11.68
C ALA A 586 37.63 -29.04 12.08
N ARG A 587 36.58 -28.60 12.78
CA ARG A 587 35.44 -29.48 13.14
C ARG A 587 34.74 -29.95 11.90
N THR A 588 34.40 -31.24 11.85
CA THR A 588 33.59 -31.82 10.76
C THR A 588 32.13 -31.81 11.17
N ALA A 589 31.29 -31.23 10.33
CA ALA A 589 29.84 -31.20 10.53
C ALA A 589 29.27 -32.63 10.51
N ILE A 590 28.31 -32.88 11.37
CA ILE A 590 27.63 -34.18 11.53
C ILE A 590 26.32 -34.18 10.73
N SER A 591 26.05 -35.28 10.04
CA SER A 591 24.79 -35.53 9.36
C SER A 591 24.26 -36.91 9.72
N GLY A 592 22.92 -37.06 9.70
CA GLY A 592 22.21 -38.30 10.00
C GLY A 592 21.49 -38.28 11.35
N LYS A 593 21.06 -39.44 11.81
CA LYS A 593 20.26 -39.59 13.03
C LYS A 593 21.15 -39.70 14.26
N HIS A 594 20.93 -38.82 15.23
CA HIS A 594 21.65 -38.80 16.51
C HIS A 594 20.65 -38.87 17.65
N GLU A 595 20.94 -39.76 18.61
CA GLU A 595 20.11 -40.03 19.78
C GLU A 595 20.61 -39.29 21.02
N PHE A 596 19.66 -38.66 21.72
CA PHE A 596 19.87 -37.99 22.99
C PHE A 596 18.99 -38.66 24.05
N PHE A 597 19.56 -39.03 25.18
CA PHE A 597 18.83 -39.62 26.28
C PHE A 597 18.31 -38.53 27.24
N VAL A 598 17.03 -38.61 27.55
CA VAL A 598 16.36 -37.64 28.41
C VAL A 598 15.93 -38.30 29.71
N LEU A 599 16.16 -37.62 30.83
CA LEU A 599 15.81 -38.11 32.15
C LEU A 599 14.60 -37.38 32.73
N GLY A 600 13.83 -38.11 33.52
CA GLY A 600 12.71 -37.51 34.26
C GLY A 600 11.35 -38.07 33.89
N PHE A 601 10.40 -37.93 34.82
CA PHE A 601 8.95 -38.24 34.61
C PHE A 601 8.14 -37.00 34.90
N ASP A 602 7.29 -36.63 33.96
CA ASP A 602 6.35 -35.52 34.12
C ASP A 602 4.95 -35.94 33.65
N ARG A 603 3.94 -35.14 33.98
CA ARG A 603 2.59 -35.27 33.41
C ARG A 603 2.49 -34.69 32.00
N ASP A 604 3.26 -33.64 31.75
CA ASP A 604 3.30 -32.90 30.51
C ASP A 604 4.75 -32.71 30.00
N PRO A 605 5.45 -33.85 29.66
CA PRO A 605 6.83 -33.78 29.23
C PRO A 605 6.95 -33.04 27.89
N SER A 606 7.77 -32.02 27.88
CA SER A 606 8.17 -31.26 26.68
C SER A 606 9.68 -31.33 26.53
N ILE A 607 10.17 -31.27 25.30
CA ILE A 607 11.60 -31.28 24.97
C ILE A 607 11.99 -29.92 24.45
N THR A 608 13.11 -29.40 24.96
CA THR A 608 13.71 -28.17 24.47
C THR A 608 14.96 -28.51 23.65
N VAL A 609 14.94 -28.12 22.38
CA VAL A 609 16.12 -28.16 21.50
C VAL A 609 16.62 -26.74 21.35
N SER A 610 17.90 -26.52 21.67
CA SER A 610 18.51 -25.19 21.65
C SER A 610 19.94 -25.23 21.10
N GLN A 611 20.47 -24.04 20.79
CA GLN A 611 21.88 -23.90 20.40
C GLN A 611 22.50 -22.70 21.11
N SER A 612 23.47 -22.93 21.96
CA SER A 612 24.19 -21.87 22.67
C SER A 612 25.40 -21.34 21.91
N VAL A 613 25.94 -22.14 20.99
CA VAL A 613 27.13 -21.83 20.20
C VAL A 613 26.73 -21.47 18.76
N PRO A 614 27.16 -20.32 18.22
CA PRO A 614 26.72 -19.83 16.93
C PRO A 614 27.43 -20.54 15.76
N LEU A 615 27.16 -21.80 15.57
CA LEU A 615 27.69 -22.65 14.52
C LEU A 615 26.53 -23.20 13.66
N GLY A 616 26.83 -23.86 12.54
CA GLY A 616 25.81 -24.42 11.67
C GLY A 616 24.89 -25.42 12.39
N LEU A 617 23.56 -25.24 12.21
CA LEU A 617 22.53 -26.15 12.73
C LEU A 617 21.41 -26.29 11.69
N GLN A 618 21.13 -27.55 11.32
CA GLN A 618 19.96 -27.90 10.52
C GLN A 618 19.32 -29.18 11.04
N ILE A 619 18.05 -29.11 11.41
CA ILE A 619 17.25 -30.24 11.90
C ILE A 619 16.19 -30.54 10.85
N ASN A 620 16.22 -31.74 10.26
CA ASN A 620 15.26 -32.18 9.26
C ASN A 620 14.04 -32.87 9.90
N GLY A 621 14.23 -33.48 11.06
CA GLY A 621 13.17 -34.18 11.77
C GLY A 621 13.55 -34.53 13.20
N MET A 622 12.52 -34.83 14.00
CA MET A 622 12.66 -35.26 15.39
C MET A 622 11.74 -36.44 15.65
N ILE A 623 12.27 -37.49 16.30
CA ILE A 623 11.53 -38.64 16.75
C ILE A 623 11.69 -38.72 18.27
N MET A 624 10.61 -38.90 19.02
CA MET A 624 10.62 -39.03 20.47
C MET A 624 10.14 -40.42 20.88
N GLU A 625 10.90 -41.09 21.72
CA GLU A 625 10.48 -42.32 22.37
C GLU A 625 9.86 -42.04 23.72
N LEU A 626 8.72 -42.66 23.99
CA LEU A 626 7.92 -42.42 25.19
C LEU A 626 7.81 -43.70 26.04
N ALA A 627 8.03 -43.55 27.37
CA ALA A 627 7.64 -44.54 28.38
C ALA A 627 6.50 -43.97 29.25
N TYR A 628 5.48 -44.79 29.53
CA TYR A 628 4.29 -44.41 30.30
C TYR A 628 3.84 -45.57 31.22
#